data_8638609f51a0fa3008cc583487683161
#
_entry.id   8638609f51a0fa3008cc583487683161
#
_cell.length_a   1.000
_cell.length_b   1.000
_cell.length_c   1.000
_cell.angle_alpha   90.00
_cell.angle_beta   90.00
_cell.angle_gamma   90.00
#
_symmetry.space_group_name_H-M   'P 1'
#
loop_
_entity.id
_entity.type
_entity.pdbx_description
1 polymer ?
#
loop_
_entity_poly.entity_id
_entity_poly.type
_entity_poly.pdbx_seq_one_letter_code
_entity_poly.pdbx_strand_id
1 'polypeptide(L)'
;VSSALRAQHVPRHRRQGVASSRSTLMQASVLMAAGSTISRLLGFVRNYMFGMILAGSMSSAASAFSAANTLPNTVWLLVGGGTLNAILVPAIVRAVKRPDRGGDYISRLMTLVAAVSLGITVVCMVGVPLLLPLTSGVLPPETHALAVQLGYWMMPQVFFSALYVMCGQLLNAHDSFGPYQWAPVLNNLVGIIGAGMFFAMWGAVGSPATWTLPMIIAMAAINVGGSAAQVVFLFWYVKKLDLRLRPRWGFRGLGLGKLSKIGLWTLGMLALGQLGIWATRWSTGRAGWMTEQLRDDPERAARYPNLLTLDWAYMAFMIPQGIIGVAVVTAVFPAISRRAVDDDHAGAMARYAETSRMLAVPMMLCAVLFIALAGPIMWVIGGGTGEIGARANGTVLVAYMLGLVPFASLYLIKRVFYAYEDARTPFLTQIPVTVISLAAIPVILLTVDPLWATASAAGASSFGNLVSWLMGTWQLRRHARRLGTTPPSLAREGLVLGKLLVAGLIAWAAGAGLVALLDDLFWSHRLTAVLLGAVVGAIMTAVFAGAGWLLKISEVRQLLGYSGRVVNRLTRRGRPVTS
;
A
#
# COMPACT_ATOMS: atom_id res chain seq x y z
N VAL A 1 37.50 -60.45 11.57
CA VAL A 1 38.05 -59.43 12.47
C VAL A 1 37.11 -58.18 12.45
N SER A 2 36.50 -57.99 13.59
CA SER A 2 35.49 -57.05 13.98
C SER A 2 35.90 -55.58 13.73
N SER A 3 35.03 -54.75 13.12
CA SER A 3 35.07 -53.30 13.22
C SER A 3 33.69 -52.79 13.64
N ALA A 4 33.62 -52.39 14.90
CA ALA A 4 32.45 -51.85 15.58
C ALA A 4 32.01 -50.52 15.01
N LEU A 5 30.75 -50.42 14.64
CA LEU A 5 30.00 -49.19 14.38
C LEU A 5 29.97 -48.32 15.64
N ARG A 6 30.70 -47.19 15.66
CA ARG A 6 30.51 -46.11 16.63
C ARG A 6 29.30 -45.27 16.18
N ALA A 7 28.18 -45.45 16.83
CA ALA A 7 27.07 -44.52 16.79
C ALA A 7 27.51 -43.17 17.41
N GLN A 8 27.62 -42.12 16.60
CA GLN A 8 27.87 -40.76 17.08
C GLN A 8 26.66 -40.28 17.85
N HIS A 9 26.78 -40.13 19.13
CA HIS A 9 25.82 -39.54 20.04
C HIS A 9 25.77 -38.02 19.78
N VAL A 10 24.75 -37.52 19.08
CA VAL A 10 24.50 -36.11 18.89
C VAL A 10 23.96 -35.53 20.20
N PRO A 11 24.64 -34.55 20.83
CA PRO A 11 24.23 -34.01 22.11
C PRO A 11 22.82 -33.41 22.10
N ARG A 12 21.97 -33.81 23.03
CA ARG A 12 20.60 -33.30 23.22
C ARG A 12 20.49 -31.77 23.34
N HIS A 13 21.56 -31.08 23.73
CA HIS A 13 21.61 -29.59 23.84
C HIS A 13 21.43 -28.85 22.49
N ARG A 14 21.78 -29.47 21.34
CA ARG A 14 21.55 -28.84 20.02
C ARG A 14 20.07 -28.80 19.58
N ARG A 15 19.24 -29.73 20.09
CA ARG A 15 17.79 -29.76 19.78
C ARG A 15 16.98 -28.73 20.57
N GLN A 16 17.40 -28.38 21.79
CA GLN A 16 16.74 -27.36 22.62
C GLN A 16 16.97 -25.93 22.11
N GLY A 17 18.17 -25.62 21.60
CA GLY A 17 18.47 -24.30 21.01
C GLY A 17 17.70 -24.01 19.72
N VAL A 18 17.41 -25.02 18.88
CA VAL A 18 16.65 -24.86 17.63
C VAL A 18 15.14 -24.73 17.88
N ALA A 19 14.62 -25.40 18.92
CA ALA A 19 13.20 -25.29 19.30
C ALA A 19 12.89 -23.94 19.96
N SER A 20 13.79 -23.41 20.81
CA SER A 20 13.63 -22.10 21.43
C SER A 20 13.74 -20.95 20.42
N SER A 21 14.62 -21.06 19.41
CA SER A 21 14.74 -20.05 18.36
C SER A 21 13.51 -20.01 17.41
N ARG A 22 12.88 -21.16 17.15
CA ARG A 22 11.63 -21.21 16.34
C ARG A 22 10.43 -20.63 17.08
N SER A 23 10.32 -20.82 18.39
CA SER A 23 9.21 -20.22 19.16
C SER A 23 9.35 -18.70 19.29
N THR A 24 10.58 -18.20 19.49
CA THR A 24 10.85 -16.75 19.51
C THR A 24 10.63 -16.07 18.16
N LEU A 25 11.02 -16.70 17.06
CA LEU A 25 10.75 -16.18 15.71
C LEU A 25 9.26 -16.17 15.38
N MET A 26 8.51 -17.19 15.80
CA MET A 26 7.06 -17.23 15.59
C MET A 26 6.33 -16.18 16.42
N GLN A 27 6.74 -15.95 17.67
CA GLN A 27 6.21 -14.89 18.53
C GLN A 27 6.52 -13.51 17.96
N ALA A 28 7.73 -13.27 17.49
CA ALA A 28 8.13 -12.03 16.83
C ALA A 28 7.30 -11.77 15.57
N SER A 29 7.07 -12.81 14.75
CA SER A 29 6.25 -12.70 13.54
C SER A 29 4.78 -12.37 13.85
N VAL A 30 4.20 -12.97 14.88
CA VAL A 30 2.83 -12.66 15.33
C VAL A 30 2.74 -11.22 15.85
N LEU A 31 3.72 -10.78 16.64
CA LEU A 31 3.78 -9.41 17.16
C LEU A 31 3.91 -8.36 16.04
N MET A 32 4.73 -8.66 15.02
CA MET A 32 4.85 -7.81 13.83
C MET A 32 3.56 -7.74 13.02
N ALA A 33 2.91 -8.88 12.80
CA ALA A 33 1.63 -8.94 12.09
C ALA A 33 0.52 -8.17 12.85
N ALA A 34 0.46 -8.33 14.17
CA ALA A 34 -0.47 -7.59 15.02
C ALA A 34 -0.25 -6.08 14.94
N GLY A 35 1.00 -5.59 15.07
CA GLY A 35 1.33 -4.18 14.94
C GLY A 35 0.93 -3.59 13.59
N SER A 36 1.23 -4.30 12.50
CA SER A 36 0.85 -3.89 11.14
C SER A 36 -0.68 -3.83 10.96
N THR A 37 -1.41 -4.81 11.48
CA THR A 37 -2.87 -4.86 11.37
C THR A 37 -3.53 -3.74 12.18
N ILE A 38 -3.11 -3.55 13.44
CA ILE A 38 -3.62 -2.49 14.32
C ILE A 38 -3.34 -1.11 13.71
N SER A 39 -2.12 -0.89 13.17
CA SER A 39 -1.78 0.36 12.51
C SER A 39 -2.68 0.66 11.31
N ARG A 40 -3.04 -0.33 10.51
CA ARG A 40 -3.96 -0.16 9.37
C ARG A 40 -5.37 0.20 9.82
N LEU A 41 -5.89 -0.48 10.84
CA LEU A 41 -7.20 -0.17 11.41
C LEU A 41 -7.24 1.26 11.97
N LEU A 42 -6.24 1.64 12.76
CA LEU A 42 -6.13 3.01 13.27
C LEU A 42 -5.95 4.04 12.14
N GLY A 43 -5.29 3.66 11.04
CA GLY A 43 -5.17 4.50 9.85
C GLY A 43 -6.54 4.83 9.22
N PHE A 44 -7.48 3.89 9.20
CA PHE A 44 -8.87 4.16 8.77
C PHE A 44 -9.58 5.12 9.72
N VAL A 45 -9.46 4.92 11.03
CA VAL A 45 -10.05 5.83 12.03
C VAL A 45 -9.48 7.24 11.88
N ARG A 46 -8.15 7.37 11.69
CA ARG A 46 -7.50 8.66 11.44
C ARG A 46 -8.05 9.34 10.18
N ASN A 47 -8.18 8.61 9.07
CA ASN A 47 -8.68 9.17 7.82
C ASN A 47 -10.15 9.59 7.95
N TYR A 48 -10.95 8.82 8.68
CA TYR A 48 -12.31 9.18 9.03
C TYR A 48 -12.36 10.52 9.81
N MET A 49 -11.52 10.67 10.83
CA MET A 49 -11.41 11.91 11.60
C MET A 49 -10.96 13.09 10.74
N PHE A 50 -10.02 12.90 9.82
CA PHE A 50 -9.62 13.93 8.86
C PHE A 50 -10.77 14.32 7.93
N GLY A 51 -11.57 13.35 7.48
CA GLY A 51 -12.79 13.64 6.73
C GLY A 51 -13.78 14.50 7.52
N MET A 52 -13.95 14.23 8.82
CA MET A 52 -14.80 15.04 9.70
C MET A 52 -14.32 16.50 9.78
N ILE A 53 -13.02 16.72 10.01
CA ILE A 53 -12.42 18.06 10.07
C ILE A 53 -12.60 18.81 8.74
N LEU A 54 -12.39 18.12 7.62
CA LEU A 54 -12.40 18.71 6.29
C LEU A 54 -13.82 18.82 5.68
N ALA A 55 -14.86 18.61 6.49
CA ALA A 55 -16.26 18.63 6.04
C ALA A 55 -16.53 17.67 4.85
N GLY A 56 -15.91 16.50 4.88
CA GLY A 56 -16.02 15.49 3.84
C GLY A 56 -14.88 15.52 2.80
N SER A 57 -14.78 14.43 2.05
CA SER A 57 -13.72 14.26 1.04
C SER A 57 -13.83 15.20 -0.16
N MET A 58 -14.99 15.75 -0.40
CA MET A 58 -15.28 16.53 -1.60
C MET A 58 -15.17 18.03 -1.39
N SER A 59 -14.80 18.48 -0.20
CA SER A 59 -14.58 19.91 0.08
C SER A 59 -13.30 20.43 -0.61
N SER A 60 -13.26 21.73 -0.88
CA SER A 60 -12.06 22.38 -1.41
C SER A 60 -10.88 22.32 -0.43
N ALA A 61 -11.16 22.40 0.89
CA ALA A 61 -10.14 22.20 1.93
C ALA A 61 -9.58 20.77 1.92
N ALA A 62 -10.41 19.75 1.64
CA ALA A 62 -9.96 18.36 1.49
C ALA A 62 -9.01 18.20 0.29
N SER A 63 -9.30 18.85 -0.83
CA SER A 63 -8.42 18.91 -1.99
C SER A 63 -7.09 19.58 -1.68
N ALA A 64 -7.11 20.71 -0.97
CA ALA A 64 -5.91 21.42 -0.53
C ALA A 64 -5.04 20.57 0.39
N PHE A 65 -5.65 19.91 1.38
CA PHE A 65 -4.96 18.99 2.29
C PHE A 65 -4.35 17.80 1.56
N SER A 66 -5.10 17.13 0.67
CA SER A 66 -4.61 16.01 -0.14
C SER A 66 -3.42 16.43 -1.01
N ALA A 67 -3.50 17.57 -1.67
CA ALA A 67 -2.42 18.11 -2.48
C ALA A 67 -1.15 18.38 -1.64
N ALA A 68 -1.29 19.06 -0.50
CA ALA A 68 -0.18 19.35 0.41
C ALA A 68 0.45 18.07 1.00
N ASN A 69 -0.37 17.11 1.44
CA ASN A 69 0.10 15.86 2.05
C ASN A 69 0.79 14.91 1.04
N THR A 70 0.48 15.03 -0.24
CA THR A 70 1.14 14.25 -1.30
C THR A 70 2.60 14.64 -1.47
N LEU A 71 2.99 15.89 -1.23
CA LEU A 71 4.35 16.37 -1.42
C LEU A 71 5.37 15.61 -0.56
N PRO A 72 5.27 15.60 0.79
CA PRO A 72 6.22 14.89 1.62
C PRO A 72 6.21 13.38 1.36
N ASN A 73 5.05 12.78 1.05
CA ASN A 73 4.95 11.36 0.71
C ASN A 73 5.68 11.01 -0.59
N THR A 74 5.59 11.86 -1.61
CA THR A 74 6.28 11.68 -2.88
C THR A 74 7.80 11.80 -2.72
N VAL A 75 8.26 12.85 -2.07
CA VAL A 75 9.69 13.06 -1.80
C VAL A 75 10.24 11.87 -1.00
N TRP A 76 9.50 11.44 0.02
CA TRP A 76 9.84 10.26 0.80
C TRP A 76 9.96 9.00 -0.04
N LEU A 77 9.01 8.70 -0.92
CA LEU A 77 9.02 7.50 -1.76
C LEU A 77 10.22 7.48 -2.71
N LEU A 78 10.55 8.61 -3.32
CA LEU A 78 11.68 8.73 -4.25
C LEU A 78 13.03 8.62 -3.53
N VAL A 79 13.16 9.25 -2.36
CA VAL A 79 14.42 9.28 -1.60
C VAL A 79 14.55 8.04 -0.71
N GLY A 80 13.51 7.70 0.05
CA GLY A 80 13.53 6.65 1.06
C GLY A 80 13.20 5.27 0.54
N GLY A 81 12.23 5.17 -0.37
CA GLY A 81 11.72 3.88 -0.85
C GLY A 81 12.68 3.10 -1.74
N GLY A 82 13.51 3.78 -2.53
CA GLY A 82 14.43 3.14 -3.48
C GLY A 82 15.89 3.22 -3.06
N THR A 83 16.37 4.45 -2.85
CA THR A 83 17.81 4.71 -2.69
C THR A 83 18.31 4.37 -1.29
N LEU A 84 17.61 4.84 -0.26
CA LEU A 84 18.05 4.64 1.12
C LEU A 84 18.03 3.16 1.51
N ASN A 85 16.97 2.42 1.21
CA ASN A 85 16.90 0.99 1.55
C ASN A 85 17.96 0.16 0.81
N ALA A 86 18.21 0.43 -0.47
CA ALA A 86 19.21 -0.30 -1.25
C ALA A 86 20.65 -0.05 -0.76
N ILE A 87 20.93 1.13 -0.22
CA ILE A 87 22.24 1.54 0.25
C ILE A 87 22.41 1.25 1.75
N LEU A 88 21.41 1.57 2.57
CA LEU A 88 21.50 1.49 4.04
C LEU A 88 21.56 0.05 4.53
N VAL A 89 20.71 -0.85 4.02
CA VAL A 89 20.62 -2.22 4.55
C VAL A 89 21.95 -2.96 4.44
N PRO A 90 22.63 -3.05 3.27
CA PRO A 90 23.92 -3.73 3.18
C PRO A 90 25.01 -3.01 3.99
N ALA A 91 24.94 -1.68 4.09
CA ALA A 91 25.91 -0.88 4.82
C ALA A 91 25.82 -1.12 6.32
N ILE A 92 24.62 -1.11 6.89
CA ILE A 92 24.36 -1.37 8.31
C ILE A 92 24.73 -2.80 8.69
N VAL A 93 24.30 -3.79 7.89
CA VAL A 93 24.63 -5.22 8.13
C VAL A 93 26.14 -5.46 8.14
N ARG A 94 26.88 -4.82 7.27
CA ARG A 94 28.36 -4.89 7.30
C ARG A 94 28.96 -4.18 8.52
N ALA A 95 28.36 -3.07 8.94
CA ALA A 95 28.85 -2.31 10.09
C ALA A 95 28.67 -3.07 11.42
N VAL A 96 27.52 -3.71 11.61
CA VAL A 96 27.21 -4.51 12.82
C VAL A 96 28.21 -5.65 13.05
N LYS A 97 28.84 -6.16 11.98
CA LYS A 97 29.87 -7.22 12.07
C LYS A 97 31.26 -6.71 12.52
N ARG A 98 31.47 -5.40 12.70
CA ARG A 98 32.73 -4.82 13.17
C ARG A 98 32.91 -5.03 14.66
N PRO A 99 34.17 -4.99 15.17
CA PRO A 99 34.45 -5.19 16.61
C PRO A 99 33.74 -4.18 17.52
N ASP A 100 33.56 -2.92 17.05
CA ASP A 100 32.85 -1.84 17.72
C ASP A 100 31.32 -1.89 17.50
N ARG A 101 30.77 -3.02 17.00
CA ARG A 101 29.38 -3.16 16.55
C ARG A 101 28.97 -2.05 15.57
N GLY A 102 29.91 -1.40 14.92
CA GLY A 102 29.71 -0.36 13.92
C GLY A 102 29.31 1.00 14.47
N GLY A 103 29.53 1.29 15.76
CA GLY A 103 29.09 2.52 16.41
C GLY A 103 29.60 3.80 15.72
N ASP A 104 30.88 3.85 15.31
CA ASP A 104 31.43 4.99 14.56
C ASP A 104 30.83 5.12 13.17
N TYR A 105 30.75 4.00 12.43
CA TYR A 105 30.19 3.97 11.09
C TYR A 105 28.70 4.38 11.09
N ILE A 106 27.91 3.82 12.01
CA ILE A 106 26.47 4.11 12.14
C ILE A 106 26.27 5.57 12.55
N SER A 107 27.10 6.12 13.44
CA SER A 107 27.06 7.53 13.83
C SER A 107 27.28 8.47 12.64
N ARG A 108 28.28 8.21 11.78
CA ARG A 108 28.52 8.98 10.54
C ARG A 108 27.37 8.83 9.56
N LEU A 109 26.85 7.61 9.40
CA LEU A 109 25.72 7.32 8.49
C LEU A 109 24.44 8.02 8.94
N MET A 110 24.11 8.00 10.24
CA MET A 110 22.96 8.73 10.80
C MET A 110 23.10 10.25 10.61
N THR A 111 24.31 10.78 10.86
CA THR A 111 24.58 12.21 10.66
C THR A 111 24.41 12.60 9.20
N LEU A 112 24.88 11.76 8.25
CA LEU A 112 24.71 11.99 6.83
C LEU A 112 23.23 11.96 6.42
N VAL A 113 22.49 10.92 6.85
CA VAL A 113 21.05 10.80 6.54
C VAL A 113 20.27 11.99 7.10
N ALA A 114 20.56 12.41 8.34
CA ALA A 114 19.94 13.58 8.94
C ALA A 114 20.26 14.88 8.18
N ALA A 115 21.52 15.11 7.84
CA ALA A 115 21.94 16.32 7.10
C ALA A 115 21.35 16.37 5.70
N VAL A 116 21.42 15.26 4.94
CA VAL A 116 20.87 15.17 3.59
C VAL A 116 19.35 15.31 3.59
N SER A 117 18.65 14.62 4.49
CA SER A 117 17.19 14.72 4.58
C SER A 117 16.73 16.11 5.03
N LEU A 118 17.46 16.76 5.92
CA LEU A 118 17.19 18.15 6.29
C LEU A 118 17.39 19.10 5.09
N GLY A 119 18.48 18.94 4.34
CA GLY A 119 18.73 19.70 3.11
C GLY A 119 17.62 19.51 2.08
N ILE A 120 17.21 18.26 1.82
CA ILE A 120 16.09 17.95 0.93
C ILE A 120 14.79 18.60 1.44
N THR A 121 14.51 18.52 2.74
CA THR A 121 13.32 19.13 3.36
C THR A 121 13.30 20.64 3.11
N VAL A 122 14.41 21.34 3.33
CA VAL A 122 14.51 22.79 3.12
C VAL A 122 14.33 23.14 1.64
N VAL A 123 15.00 22.43 0.74
CA VAL A 123 14.86 22.65 -0.72
C VAL A 123 13.42 22.41 -1.18
N CYS A 124 12.81 21.33 -0.74
CA CYS A 124 11.42 21.03 -1.09
C CYS A 124 10.45 22.00 -0.44
N MET A 125 10.73 22.49 0.78
CA MET A 125 9.93 23.50 1.45
C MET A 125 9.92 24.82 0.65
N VAL A 126 11.08 25.29 0.21
CA VAL A 126 11.18 26.47 -0.67
C VAL A 126 10.49 26.20 -2.01
N GLY A 127 10.59 24.99 -2.52
CA GLY A 127 10.00 24.57 -3.79
C GLY A 127 8.50 24.23 -3.76
N VAL A 128 7.80 24.32 -2.62
CA VAL A 128 6.37 23.96 -2.50
C VAL A 128 5.50 24.59 -3.59
N PRO A 129 5.58 25.92 -3.90
CA PRO A 129 4.74 26.52 -4.92
C PRO A 129 4.93 25.94 -6.33
N LEU A 130 6.14 25.45 -6.63
CA LEU A 130 6.46 24.80 -7.91
C LEU A 130 6.09 23.31 -7.91
N LEU A 131 6.32 22.62 -6.79
CA LEU A 131 6.08 21.18 -6.67
C LEU A 131 4.60 20.84 -6.60
N LEU A 132 3.78 21.72 -6.05
CA LEU A 132 2.36 21.46 -5.82
C LEU A 132 1.58 21.34 -7.14
N PRO A 133 1.68 22.25 -8.13
CA PRO A 133 1.07 22.05 -9.45
C PRO A 133 1.61 20.81 -10.17
N LEU A 134 2.91 20.53 -9.99
CA LEU A 134 3.55 19.37 -10.61
C LEU A 134 2.96 18.04 -10.09
N THR A 135 2.61 17.96 -8.81
CA THR A 135 2.12 16.71 -8.20
C THR A 135 0.60 16.56 -8.20
N SER A 136 -0.15 17.67 -8.24
CA SER A 136 -1.60 17.68 -8.04
C SER A 136 -2.39 18.39 -9.14
N GLY A 137 -1.71 18.95 -10.15
CA GLY A 137 -2.32 19.72 -11.23
C GLY A 137 -2.71 21.14 -10.82
N VAL A 138 -3.50 21.78 -11.68
CA VAL A 138 -3.97 23.16 -11.46
C VAL A 138 -5.18 23.12 -10.54
N LEU A 139 -5.02 23.70 -9.36
CA LEU A 139 -6.07 23.86 -8.36
C LEU A 139 -6.71 25.25 -8.47
N PRO A 140 -7.97 25.42 -8.02
CA PRO A 140 -8.57 26.75 -7.85
C PRO A 140 -7.72 27.64 -6.96
N PRO A 141 -7.73 28.99 -7.16
CA PRO A 141 -6.80 29.89 -6.47
C PRO A 141 -6.83 29.82 -4.94
N GLU A 142 -8.01 29.78 -4.33
CA GLU A 142 -8.15 29.67 -2.87
C GLU A 142 -7.65 28.31 -2.35
N THR A 143 -8.02 27.23 -3.04
CA THR A 143 -7.56 25.88 -2.74
C THR A 143 -6.04 25.76 -2.89
N HIS A 144 -5.46 26.37 -3.93
CA HIS A 144 -4.02 26.40 -4.15
C HIS A 144 -3.29 27.16 -3.03
N ALA A 145 -3.81 28.34 -2.64
CA ALA A 145 -3.22 29.14 -1.58
C ALA A 145 -3.18 28.40 -0.24
N LEU A 146 -4.28 27.72 0.14
CA LEU A 146 -4.32 26.88 1.33
C LEU A 146 -3.37 25.69 1.22
N ALA A 147 -3.32 25.03 0.06
CA ALA A 147 -2.42 23.88 -0.18
C ALA A 147 -0.94 24.27 -0.07
N VAL A 148 -0.56 25.44 -0.56
CA VAL A 148 0.82 25.98 -0.43
C VAL A 148 1.15 26.20 1.03
N GLN A 149 0.28 26.86 1.80
CA GLN A 149 0.50 27.10 3.22
C GLN A 149 0.61 25.78 4.01
N LEU A 150 -0.32 24.86 3.83
CA LEU A 150 -0.24 23.52 4.43
C LEU A 150 1.06 22.80 4.02
N GLY A 151 1.44 22.88 2.75
CA GLY A 151 2.64 22.28 2.21
C GLY A 151 3.90 22.74 2.92
N TYR A 152 4.07 24.06 3.13
CA TYR A 152 5.21 24.59 3.87
C TYR A 152 5.34 23.96 5.26
N TRP A 153 4.26 23.95 6.04
CA TRP A 153 4.27 23.45 7.40
C TRP A 153 4.32 21.91 7.50
N MET A 154 3.91 21.18 6.45
CA MET A 154 3.92 19.71 6.42
C MET A 154 5.23 19.14 5.89
N MET A 155 6.08 19.90 5.16
CA MET A 155 7.35 19.41 4.60
C MET A 155 8.31 18.80 5.63
N PRO A 156 8.40 19.25 6.89
CA PRO A 156 9.25 18.60 7.89
C PRO A 156 9.01 17.09 8.07
N GLN A 157 7.87 16.55 7.63
CA GLN A 157 7.62 15.11 7.60
C GLN A 157 8.68 14.33 6.81
N VAL A 158 9.28 14.93 5.76
CA VAL A 158 10.33 14.29 4.94
C VAL A 158 11.54 13.95 5.81
N PHE A 159 11.97 14.91 6.64
CA PHE A 159 13.08 14.71 7.59
C PHE A 159 12.80 13.58 8.57
N PHE A 160 11.64 13.62 9.24
CA PHE A 160 11.27 12.58 10.20
C PHE A 160 11.09 11.21 9.55
N SER A 161 10.55 11.15 8.35
CA SER A 161 10.39 9.89 7.60
C SER A 161 11.73 9.24 7.26
N ALA A 162 12.74 10.03 6.89
CA ALA A 162 14.09 9.52 6.65
C ALA A 162 14.73 8.94 7.93
N LEU A 163 14.60 9.64 9.05
CA LEU A 163 15.07 9.16 10.34
C LEU A 163 14.32 7.91 10.80
N TYR A 164 13.00 7.84 10.57
CA TYR A 164 12.20 6.66 10.87
C TYR A 164 12.74 5.41 10.19
N VAL A 165 13.03 5.48 8.89
CA VAL A 165 13.60 4.32 8.18
C VAL A 165 15.01 4.01 8.65
N MET A 166 15.85 5.01 8.86
CA MET A 166 17.22 4.78 9.35
C MET A 166 17.21 4.05 10.70
N CYS A 167 16.42 4.52 11.66
CA CYS A 167 16.26 3.87 12.97
C CYS A 167 15.66 2.47 12.83
N GLY A 168 14.65 2.30 11.95
CA GLY A 168 14.01 1.02 11.70
C GLY A 168 14.96 -0.03 11.11
N GLN A 169 15.76 0.35 10.10
CA GLN A 169 16.75 -0.55 9.51
C GLN A 169 17.87 -0.89 10.49
N LEU A 170 18.25 0.05 11.34
CA LEU A 170 19.23 -0.21 12.40
C LEU A 170 18.70 -1.22 13.43
N LEU A 171 17.46 -1.09 13.88
CA LEU A 171 16.82 -2.04 14.79
C LEU A 171 16.65 -3.41 14.14
N ASN A 172 16.24 -3.48 12.88
CA ASN A 172 16.14 -4.72 12.12
C ASN A 172 17.48 -5.44 11.98
N ALA A 173 18.58 -4.71 11.78
CA ALA A 173 19.91 -5.27 11.69
C ALA A 173 20.44 -5.83 13.05
N HIS A 174 19.81 -5.45 14.16
CA HIS A 174 20.08 -5.96 15.49
C HIS A 174 18.97 -6.92 15.99
N ASP A 175 18.21 -7.54 15.08
CA ASP A 175 17.13 -8.50 15.36
C ASP A 175 15.99 -7.94 16.24
N SER A 176 15.84 -6.61 16.31
CA SER A 176 14.80 -5.90 17.07
C SER A 176 13.67 -5.45 16.13
N PHE A 177 12.87 -6.40 15.63
CA PHE A 177 11.84 -6.14 14.60
C PHE A 177 10.56 -5.49 15.13
N GLY A 178 10.21 -5.73 16.40
CA GLY A 178 8.95 -5.27 17.00
C GLY A 178 8.74 -3.76 16.93
N PRO A 179 9.64 -2.94 17.44
CA PRO A 179 9.45 -1.48 17.51
C PRO A 179 9.15 -0.83 16.16
N TYR A 180 9.83 -1.26 15.09
CA TYR A 180 9.62 -0.71 13.75
C TYR A 180 8.21 -0.94 13.23
N GLN A 181 7.59 -2.08 13.54
CA GLN A 181 6.22 -2.39 13.12
C GLN A 181 5.15 -1.70 13.99
N TRP A 182 5.48 -1.33 15.23
CA TRP A 182 4.56 -0.65 16.14
C TRP A 182 4.64 0.88 16.07
N ALA A 183 5.74 1.44 15.59
CA ALA A 183 5.88 2.89 15.47
C ALA A 183 4.76 3.57 14.64
N PRO A 184 4.24 3.00 13.52
CA PRO A 184 3.11 3.60 12.80
C PRO A 184 1.80 3.67 13.60
N VAL A 185 1.64 2.84 14.65
CA VAL A 185 0.49 2.93 15.56
C VAL A 185 0.50 4.28 16.30
N LEU A 186 1.67 4.74 16.76
CA LEU A 186 1.81 6.05 17.40
C LEU A 186 1.47 7.21 16.46
N ASN A 187 1.90 7.15 15.21
CA ASN A 187 1.53 8.16 14.22
C ASN A 187 0.01 8.27 14.06
N ASN A 188 -0.65 7.13 13.96
CA ASN A 188 -2.11 7.13 13.83
C ASN A 188 -2.80 7.62 15.11
N LEU A 189 -2.30 7.26 16.30
CA LEU A 189 -2.84 7.75 17.58
C LEU A 189 -2.69 9.27 17.70
N VAL A 190 -1.51 9.82 17.40
CA VAL A 190 -1.29 11.27 17.37
C VAL A 190 -2.25 11.94 16.38
N GLY A 191 -2.41 11.33 15.19
CA GLY A 191 -3.34 11.79 14.17
C GLY A 191 -4.80 11.81 14.66
N ILE A 192 -5.27 10.75 15.31
CA ILE A 192 -6.64 10.62 15.84
C ILE A 192 -6.88 11.63 16.96
N ILE A 193 -5.98 11.69 17.95
CA ILE A 193 -6.10 12.59 19.10
C ILE A 193 -6.06 14.05 18.63
N GLY A 194 -5.07 14.39 17.79
CA GLY A 194 -4.93 15.74 17.24
C GLY A 194 -6.13 16.15 16.38
N ALA A 195 -6.66 15.24 15.56
CA ALA A 195 -7.87 15.49 14.79
C ALA A 195 -9.10 15.71 15.69
N GLY A 196 -9.23 14.94 16.77
CA GLY A 196 -10.28 15.13 17.76
C GLY A 196 -10.20 16.50 18.44
N MET A 197 -8.98 16.92 18.83
CA MET A 197 -8.74 18.25 19.40
C MET A 197 -9.06 19.37 18.39
N PHE A 198 -8.61 19.23 17.14
CA PHE A 198 -8.93 20.19 16.07
C PHE A 198 -10.43 20.32 15.90
N PHE A 199 -11.16 19.20 15.81
CA PHE A 199 -12.61 19.19 15.66
C PHE A 199 -13.33 19.83 16.86
N ALA A 200 -12.85 19.59 18.06
CA ALA A 200 -13.42 20.20 19.28
C ALA A 200 -13.22 21.72 19.34
N MET A 201 -12.12 22.24 18.75
CA MET A 201 -11.81 23.69 18.78
C MET A 201 -12.49 24.46 17.65
N TRP A 202 -12.58 23.89 16.45
CA TRP A 202 -13.01 24.61 15.24
C TRP A 202 -14.13 23.92 14.47
N GLY A 203 -14.48 22.68 14.81
CA GLY A 203 -15.47 21.90 14.08
C GLY A 203 -14.99 21.45 12.70
N ALA A 204 -15.92 21.31 11.78
CA ALA A 204 -15.66 20.96 10.38
C ALA A 204 -15.43 22.22 9.53
N VAL A 205 -14.33 22.26 8.77
CA VAL A 205 -13.90 23.42 7.98
C VAL A 205 -13.66 23.01 6.53
N GLY A 206 -14.67 23.16 5.67
CA GLY A 206 -14.64 22.70 4.26
C GLY A 206 -14.17 23.77 3.26
N SER A 207 -14.32 25.06 3.56
CA SER A 207 -13.93 26.16 2.66
C SER A 207 -12.52 26.65 2.95
N PRO A 208 -11.62 26.75 1.94
CA PRO A 208 -10.28 27.29 2.11
C PRO A 208 -10.26 28.71 2.69
N ALA A 209 -11.24 29.55 2.33
CA ALA A 209 -11.31 30.94 2.77
C ALA A 209 -11.49 31.10 4.29
N THR A 210 -12.00 30.10 4.98
CA THR A 210 -12.23 30.12 6.44
C THR A 210 -11.02 29.61 7.26
N TRP A 211 -9.97 29.11 6.59
CA TRP A 211 -8.79 28.60 7.27
C TRP A 211 -7.89 29.71 7.79
N THR A 212 -7.71 29.73 9.09
CA THR A 212 -6.81 30.67 9.77
C THR A 212 -5.42 30.06 9.97
N LEU A 213 -4.41 30.89 10.18
CA LEU A 213 -3.04 30.41 10.44
C LEU A 213 -2.95 29.42 11.62
N PRO A 214 -3.64 29.59 12.77
CA PRO A 214 -3.67 28.59 13.83
C PRO A 214 -4.20 27.22 13.38
N MET A 215 -5.25 27.18 12.53
CA MET A 215 -5.80 25.93 11.98
C MET A 215 -4.78 25.23 11.07
N ILE A 216 -4.08 25.99 10.23
CA ILE A 216 -3.03 25.47 9.33
C ILE A 216 -1.88 24.87 10.14
N ILE A 217 -1.40 25.60 11.15
CA ILE A 217 -0.33 25.11 12.02
C ILE A 217 -0.79 23.87 12.80
N ALA A 218 -2.01 23.86 13.33
CA ALA A 218 -2.55 22.70 14.04
C ALA A 218 -2.64 21.46 13.15
N MET A 219 -3.16 21.59 11.92
CA MET A 219 -3.25 20.48 10.96
C MET A 219 -1.86 19.96 10.58
N ALA A 220 -0.91 20.84 10.34
CA ALA A 220 0.46 20.45 10.06
C ALA A 220 1.13 19.81 11.27
N ALA A 221 0.95 20.35 12.48
CA ALA A 221 1.49 19.80 13.72
C ALA A 221 0.96 18.38 14.00
N ILE A 222 -0.29 18.08 13.69
CA ILE A 222 -0.87 16.74 13.78
C ILE A 222 -0.09 15.75 12.90
N ASN A 223 0.17 16.12 11.65
CA ASN A 223 0.84 15.24 10.68
C ASN A 223 2.35 15.12 10.94
N VAL A 224 3.04 16.25 11.17
CA VAL A 224 4.47 16.29 11.48
C VAL A 224 4.74 15.67 12.86
N GLY A 225 3.89 15.98 13.86
CA GLY A 225 3.96 15.44 15.20
C GLY A 225 3.82 13.92 15.23
N GLY A 226 2.92 13.35 14.42
CA GLY A 226 2.79 11.91 14.25
C GLY A 226 4.08 11.27 13.71
N SER A 227 4.68 11.88 12.69
CA SER A 227 5.96 11.43 12.12
C SER A 227 7.13 11.58 13.12
N ALA A 228 7.15 12.68 13.87
CA ALA A 228 8.16 12.91 14.92
C ALA A 228 8.02 11.89 16.08
N ALA A 229 6.79 11.60 16.51
CA ALA A 229 6.52 10.61 17.57
C ALA A 229 7.03 9.21 17.20
N GLN A 230 6.90 8.78 15.94
CA GLN A 230 7.49 7.53 15.45
C GLN A 230 9.02 7.52 15.63
N VAL A 231 9.68 8.61 15.25
CA VAL A 231 11.15 8.72 15.36
C VAL A 231 11.60 8.71 16.80
N VAL A 232 10.94 9.48 17.67
CA VAL A 232 11.25 9.52 19.11
C VAL A 232 11.11 8.13 19.73
N PHE A 233 10.04 7.42 19.39
CA PHE A 233 9.80 6.05 19.86
C PHE A 233 10.91 5.10 19.39
N LEU A 234 11.27 5.10 18.11
CA LEU A 234 12.34 4.24 17.61
C LEU A 234 13.70 4.62 18.18
N PHE A 235 13.97 5.91 18.32
CA PHE A 235 15.24 6.37 18.88
C PHE A 235 15.43 5.94 20.34
N TRP A 236 14.34 5.84 21.11
CA TRP A 236 14.38 5.27 22.46
C TRP A 236 14.85 3.80 22.45
N TYR A 237 14.38 2.99 21.48
CA TYR A 237 14.87 1.61 21.30
C TYR A 237 16.31 1.57 20.76
N VAL A 238 16.67 2.47 19.85
CA VAL A 238 18.05 2.58 19.34
C VAL A 238 19.04 2.91 20.46
N LYS A 239 18.66 3.77 21.40
CA LYS A 239 19.50 4.04 22.60
C LYS A 239 19.77 2.79 23.43
N LYS A 240 18.84 1.84 23.49
CA LYS A 240 19.02 0.58 24.23
C LYS A 240 20.02 -0.40 23.58
N LEU A 241 20.44 -0.14 22.33
CA LEU A 241 21.46 -0.94 21.66
C LEU A 241 22.88 -0.65 22.14
N ASP A 242 23.07 0.37 22.98
CA ASP A 242 24.36 0.81 23.58
C ASP A 242 25.48 1.08 22.54
N LEU A 243 25.08 1.63 21.38
CA LEU A 243 26.01 1.91 20.27
C LEU A 243 26.78 3.22 20.42
N ARG A 244 26.64 3.95 21.55
CA ARG A 244 27.28 5.24 21.85
C ARG A 244 27.20 6.23 20.68
N LEU A 245 26.03 6.33 20.02
CA LEU A 245 25.82 7.17 18.86
C LEU A 245 26.09 8.64 19.17
N ARG A 246 26.90 9.29 18.34
CA ARG A 246 27.21 10.72 18.41
C ARG A 246 27.22 11.32 17.03
N PRO A 247 26.78 12.58 16.83
CA PRO A 247 26.93 13.25 15.55
C PRO A 247 28.40 13.26 15.13
N ARG A 248 28.72 12.67 13.97
CA ARG A 248 30.09 12.62 13.45
C ARG A 248 30.07 12.96 11.95
N TRP A 249 30.91 13.91 11.58
CA TRP A 249 31.17 14.28 10.21
C TRP A 249 32.31 13.42 9.63
N GLY A 250 32.35 13.26 8.31
CA GLY A 250 33.37 12.46 7.62
C GLY A 250 32.73 11.31 6.85
N PHE A 251 32.38 11.58 5.59
CA PHE A 251 31.56 10.68 4.76
C PHE A 251 32.41 9.85 3.78
N ARG A 252 33.73 10.10 3.72
CA ARG A 252 34.66 9.34 2.89
C ARG A 252 34.77 7.91 3.44
N GLY A 253 34.69 6.91 2.56
CA GLY A 253 34.82 5.49 2.94
C GLY A 253 33.50 4.81 3.37
N LEU A 254 32.35 5.48 3.32
CA LEU A 254 31.04 4.84 3.59
C LEU A 254 30.59 3.86 2.49
N GLY A 255 31.28 3.82 1.35
CA GLY A 255 30.99 2.87 0.26
C GLY A 255 29.65 3.11 -0.45
N LEU A 256 29.13 4.34 -0.39
CA LEU A 256 27.82 4.72 -0.95
C LEU A 256 27.82 4.95 -2.47
N GLY A 257 29.01 4.97 -3.10
CA GLY A 257 29.18 5.39 -4.49
C GLY A 257 28.81 4.37 -5.57
N LYS A 258 28.42 3.15 -5.21
CA LYS A 258 28.04 2.11 -6.19
C LYS A 258 26.54 1.82 -6.13
N LEU A 259 25.74 2.67 -6.78
CA LEU A 259 24.39 2.27 -7.14
C LEU A 259 24.49 1.07 -8.10
N SER A 260 23.98 -0.11 -7.71
CA SER A 260 23.95 -1.25 -8.63
C SER A 260 23.03 -0.92 -9.83
N LYS A 261 23.26 -1.53 -10.99
CA LYS A 261 22.36 -1.40 -12.15
C LYS A 261 20.93 -1.74 -11.79
N ILE A 262 20.74 -2.71 -10.89
CA ILE A 262 19.43 -3.11 -10.35
C ILE A 262 18.78 -1.93 -9.60
N GLY A 263 19.55 -1.23 -8.75
CA GLY A 263 19.06 -0.05 -8.02
C GLY A 263 18.61 1.08 -8.95
N LEU A 264 19.36 1.35 -10.02
CA LEU A 264 19.02 2.40 -10.98
C LEU A 264 17.71 2.10 -11.74
N TRP A 265 17.52 0.87 -12.20
CA TRP A 265 16.27 0.45 -12.84
C TRP A 265 15.09 0.50 -11.87
N THR A 266 15.29 0.11 -10.60
CA THR A 266 14.27 0.18 -9.57
C THR A 266 13.86 1.63 -9.27
N LEU A 267 14.83 2.55 -9.19
CA LEU A 267 14.55 3.99 -9.04
C LEU A 267 13.77 4.53 -10.24
N GLY A 268 14.18 4.17 -11.46
CA GLY A 268 13.45 4.55 -12.67
C GLY A 268 12.00 4.05 -12.65
N MET A 269 11.77 2.82 -12.21
CA MET A 269 10.41 2.27 -12.05
C MET A 269 9.59 3.04 -11.03
N LEU A 270 10.17 3.43 -9.88
CA LEU A 270 9.49 4.24 -8.86
C LEU A 270 9.17 5.64 -9.39
N ALA A 271 10.11 6.28 -10.09
CA ALA A 271 9.91 7.59 -10.70
C ALA A 271 8.78 7.56 -11.75
N LEU A 272 8.77 6.56 -12.64
CA LEU A 272 7.67 6.36 -13.58
C LEU A 272 6.34 6.11 -12.86
N GLY A 273 6.34 5.32 -11.79
CA GLY A 273 5.15 5.09 -10.98
C GLY A 273 4.58 6.39 -10.40
N GLN A 274 5.46 7.27 -9.90
CA GLN A 274 5.06 8.59 -9.39
C GLN A 274 4.49 9.50 -10.49
N LEU A 275 5.09 9.52 -11.67
CA LEU A 275 4.54 10.24 -12.81
C LEU A 275 3.13 9.75 -13.17
N GLY A 276 2.88 8.44 -13.14
CA GLY A 276 1.54 7.88 -13.35
C GLY A 276 0.53 8.33 -12.27
N ILE A 277 0.93 8.36 -11.01
CA ILE A 277 0.10 8.86 -9.91
C ILE A 277 -0.20 10.37 -10.10
N TRP A 278 0.80 11.18 -10.44
CA TRP A 278 0.59 12.61 -10.70
C TRP A 278 -0.35 12.84 -11.89
N ALA A 279 -0.16 12.08 -12.98
CA ALA A 279 -1.04 12.14 -14.14
C ALA A 279 -2.51 11.86 -13.77
N THR A 280 -2.76 10.84 -12.93
CA THR A 280 -4.10 10.52 -12.43
C THR A 280 -4.66 11.68 -11.60
N ARG A 281 -3.85 12.32 -10.77
CA ARG A 281 -4.25 13.49 -9.96
C ARG A 281 -4.53 14.74 -10.83
N TRP A 282 -3.74 14.99 -11.86
CA TRP A 282 -3.96 16.09 -12.80
C TRP A 282 -5.30 15.96 -13.52
N SER A 283 -5.70 14.73 -13.84
CA SER A 283 -6.97 14.46 -14.52
C SER A 283 -8.20 14.83 -13.67
N THR A 284 -8.07 15.01 -12.35
CA THR A 284 -9.18 15.40 -11.47
C THR A 284 -9.42 16.91 -11.40
N GLY A 285 -8.59 17.74 -12.04
CA GLY A 285 -8.60 19.20 -11.90
C GLY A 285 -9.98 19.84 -12.15
N ARG A 286 -10.71 19.42 -13.20
CA ARG A 286 -12.05 19.95 -13.50
C ARG A 286 -13.08 19.68 -12.40
N ALA A 287 -13.03 18.52 -11.76
CA ALA A 287 -13.92 18.23 -10.62
C ALA A 287 -13.65 19.18 -9.43
N GLY A 288 -12.37 19.47 -9.15
CA GLY A 288 -11.99 20.45 -8.14
C GLY A 288 -12.50 21.87 -8.41
N TRP A 289 -12.46 22.30 -9.67
CA TRP A 289 -13.02 23.60 -10.07
C TRP A 289 -14.54 23.65 -9.92
N MET A 290 -15.26 22.57 -10.26
CA MET A 290 -16.71 22.48 -10.06
C MET A 290 -17.09 22.54 -8.57
N THR A 291 -16.32 21.87 -7.71
CA THR A 291 -16.53 21.93 -6.25
C THR A 291 -16.39 23.35 -5.71
N GLU A 292 -15.41 24.12 -6.22
CA GLU A 292 -15.20 25.52 -5.82
C GLU A 292 -16.34 26.43 -6.31
N GLN A 293 -16.79 26.25 -7.54
CA GLN A 293 -17.90 27.05 -8.10
C GLN A 293 -19.24 26.76 -7.40
N LEU A 294 -19.42 25.57 -6.88
CA LEU A 294 -20.63 25.12 -6.19
C LEU A 294 -20.51 25.20 -4.67
N ARG A 295 -19.59 25.99 -4.13
CA ARG A 295 -19.37 26.10 -2.67
C ARG A 295 -20.61 26.51 -1.88
N ASP A 296 -21.53 27.28 -2.51
CA ASP A 296 -22.77 27.73 -1.90
C ASP A 296 -23.91 26.69 -2.01
N ASP A 297 -23.70 25.59 -2.74
CA ASP A 297 -24.61 24.46 -2.88
C ASP A 297 -23.86 23.14 -2.54
N PRO A 298 -23.71 22.80 -1.25
CA PRO A 298 -22.93 21.64 -0.81
C PRO A 298 -23.46 20.30 -1.34
N GLU A 299 -24.77 20.18 -1.58
CA GLU A 299 -25.35 18.93 -2.11
C GLU A 299 -24.94 18.70 -3.58
N ARG A 300 -24.95 19.76 -4.39
CA ARG A 300 -24.46 19.66 -5.76
C ARG A 300 -22.96 19.48 -5.82
N ALA A 301 -22.20 20.21 -4.99
CA ALA A 301 -20.75 20.05 -4.86
C ALA A 301 -20.37 18.61 -4.46
N ALA A 302 -21.17 17.96 -3.59
CA ALA A 302 -20.95 16.57 -3.16
C ALA A 302 -21.05 15.53 -4.27
N ARG A 303 -21.46 15.88 -5.46
CA ARG A 303 -21.47 14.97 -6.63
C ARG A 303 -20.14 14.88 -7.37
N TYR A 304 -19.18 15.78 -7.08
CA TYR A 304 -17.91 15.89 -7.80
C TYR A 304 -16.74 15.32 -6.97
N PRO A 305 -16.38 14.03 -7.15
CA PRO A 305 -15.24 13.43 -6.47
C PRO A 305 -13.92 14.16 -6.82
N ASN A 306 -13.13 14.48 -5.80
CA ASN A 306 -11.91 15.27 -5.94
C ASN A 306 -10.64 14.50 -5.52
N LEU A 307 -9.53 15.22 -5.25
CA LEU A 307 -8.23 14.64 -4.91
C LEU A 307 -8.26 13.76 -3.67
N LEU A 308 -8.95 14.16 -2.59
CA LEU A 308 -9.00 13.35 -1.37
C LEU A 308 -9.81 12.06 -1.58
N THR A 309 -10.88 12.13 -2.38
CA THR A 309 -11.63 10.94 -2.82
C THR A 309 -10.74 9.97 -3.58
N LEU A 310 -9.90 10.48 -4.50
CA LEU A 310 -8.96 9.65 -5.25
C LEU A 310 -8.00 8.92 -4.31
N ASP A 311 -7.44 9.62 -3.31
CA ASP A 311 -6.52 9.04 -2.33
C ASP A 311 -7.18 7.95 -1.48
N TRP A 312 -8.42 8.19 -1.02
CA TRP A 312 -9.15 7.20 -0.21
C TRP A 312 -9.58 5.98 -1.02
N ALA A 313 -10.05 6.18 -2.24
CA ALA A 313 -10.38 5.07 -3.14
C ALA A 313 -9.13 4.23 -3.48
N TYR A 314 -7.99 4.88 -3.72
CA TYR A 314 -6.71 4.19 -3.92
C TYR A 314 -6.25 3.44 -2.66
N MET A 315 -6.42 4.02 -1.48
CA MET A 315 -6.12 3.34 -0.21
C MET A 315 -6.99 2.08 -0.05
N ALA A 316 -8.29 2.16 -0.32
CA ALA A 316 -9.20 1.01 -0.30
C ALA A 316 -8.79 -0.07 -1.32
N PHE A 317 -8.42 0.34 -2.54
CA PHE A 317 -7.88 -0.54 -3.58
C PHE A 317 -6.61 -1.29 -3.14
N MET A 318 -5.75 -0.65 -2.35
CA MET A 318 -4.51 -1.25 -1.87
C MET A 318 -4.68 -2.25 -0.72
N ILE A 319 -5.88 -2.35 -0.10
CA ILE A 319 -6.12 -3.29 1.02
C ILE A 319 -5.97 -4.76 0.58
N PRO A 320 -6.71 -5.26 -0.44
CA PRO A 320 -6.55 -6.64 -0.88
C PRO A 320 -5.12 -6.95 -1.34
N GLN A 321 -4.51 -6.04 -2.09
CA GLN A 321 -3.13 -6.18 -2.54
C GLN A 321 -2.15 -6.26 -1.39
N GLY A 322 -2.26 -5.38 -0.40
CA GLY A 322 -1.34 -5.32 0.74
C GLY A 322 -1.49 -6.50 1.71
N ILE A 323 -2.68 -7.07 1.86
CA ILE A 323 -2.94 -8.18 2.77
C ILE A 323 -2.71 -9.51 2.05
N ILE A 324 -3.34 -9.74 0.92
CA ILE A 324 -3.35 -11.03 0.22
C ILE A 324 -2.20 -11.09 -0.80
N GLY A 325 -2.12 -10.09 -1.70
CA GLY A 325 -1.15 -10.08 -2.79
C GLY A 325 0.28 -10.15 -2.30
N VAL A 326 0.63 -9.27 -1.36
CA VAL A 326 1.99 -9.22 -0.78
C VAL A 326 2.29 -10.49 -0.01
N ALA A 327 1.36 -11.02 0.81
CA ALA A 327 1.57 -12.23 1.60
C ALA A 327 1.83 -13.46 0.71
N VAL A 328 0.97 -13.70 -0.29
CA VAL A 328 1.11 -14.83 -1.22
C VAL A 328 2.42 -14.74 -2.00
N VAL A 329 2.72 -13.58 -2.56
CA VAL A 329 3.93 -13.40 -3.37
C VAL A 329 5.20 -13.52 -2.53
N THR A 330 5.21 -12.97 -1.31
CA THR A 330 6.35 -13.09 -0.39
C THR A 330 6.60 -14.53 0.04
N ALA A 331 5.54 -15.32 0.26
CA ALA A 331 5.65 -16.73 0.62
C ALA A 331 6.21 -17.60 -0.52
N VAL A 332 5.89 -17.28 -1.77
CA VAL A 332 6.28 -18.07 -2.94
C VAL A 332 7.62 -17.63 -3.54
N PHE A 333 7.99 -16.37 -3.38
CA PHE A 333 9.21 -15.79 -3.96
C PHE A 333 10.50 -16.59 -3.66
N PRO A 334 10.78 -17.06 -2.42
CA PRO A 334 11.98 -17.86 -2.15
C PRO A 334 12.01 -19.19 -2.91
N ALA A 335 10.84 -19.81 -3.14
CA ALA A 335 10.75 -21.04 -3.90
C ALA A 335 11.03 -20.84 -5.40
N ILE A 336 10.56 -19.73 -5.97
CA ILE A 336 10.87 -19.33 -7.35
C ILE A 336 12.36 -18.99 -7.49
N SER A 337 12.92 -18.22 -6.55
CA SER A 337 14.32 -17.79 -6.56
C SER A 337 15.28 -19.00 -6.46
N ARG A 338 15.01 -19.96 -5.58
CA ARG A 338 15.83 -21.18 -5.49
C ARG A 338 15.84 -21.94 -6.81
N ARG A 339 14.68 -22.16 -7.41
CA ARG A 339 14.59 -22.86 -8.71
C ARG A 339 15.29 -22.11 -9.84
N ALA A 340 15.23 -20.77 -9.83
CA ALA A 340 15.94 -19.94 -10.79
C ALA A 340 17.48 -20.07 -10.65
N VAL A 341 17.99 -20.17 -9.40
CA VAL A 341 19.42 -20.37 -9.10
C VAL A 341 19.86 -21.82 -9.42
N ASP A 342 18.98 -22.80 -9.22
CA ASP A 342 19.24 -24.22 -9.49
C ASP A 342 19.00 -24.58 -10.98
N ASP A 343 18.82 -23.60 -11.88
CA ASP A 343 18.49 -23.76 -13.31
C ASP A 343 17.24 -24.59 -13.60
N ASP A 344 16.38 -24.84 -12.57
CA ASP A 344 15.06 -25.47 -12.73
C ASP A 344 14.04 -24.42 -13.24
N HIS A 345 14.28 -23.95 -14.46
CA HIS A 345 13.44 -22.91 -15.08
C HIS A 345 12.01 -23.41 -15.34
N ALA A 346 11.83 -24.67 -15.69
CA ALA A 346 10.52 -25.28 -15.89
C ALA A 346 9.70 -25.30 -14.59
N GLY A 347 10.32 -25.71 -13.49
CA GLY A 347 9.70 -25.69 -12.18
C GLY A 347 9.40 -24.27 -11.67
N ALA A 348 10.26 -23.28 -11.97
CA ALA A 348 10.01 -21.89 -11.64
C ALA A 348 8.76 -21.34 -12.37
N MET A 349 8.62 -21.63 -13.68
CA MET A 349 7.45 -21.21 -14.47
C MET A 349 6.17 -21.95 -14.07
N ALA A 350 6.26 -23.23 -13.74
CA ALA A 350 5.12 -24.00 -13.22
C ALA A 350 4.63 -23.43 -11.88
N ARG A 351 5.55 -23.09 -10.98
CA ARG A 351 5.21 -22.48 -9.69
C ARG A 351 4.60 -21.10 -9.85
N TYR A 352 5.12 -20.28 -10.77
CA TYR A 352 4.51 -19.01 -11.13
C TYR A 352 3.05 -19.20 -11.60
N ALA A 353 2.82 -20.10 -12.58
CA ALA A 353 1.49 -20.32 -13.16
C ALA A 353 0.47 -20.81 -12.12
N GLU A 354 0.87 -21.75 -11.24
CA GLU A 354 0.06 -22.19 -10.12
C GLU A 354 -0.31 -21.03 -9.19
N THR A 355 0.71 -20.23 -8.78
CA THR A 355 0.52 -19.11 -7.86
C THR A 355 -0.34 -18.01 -8.50
N SER A 356 -0.17 -17.71 -9.78
CA SER A 356 -0.96 -16.73 -10.52
C SER A 356 -2.46 -17.07 -10.47
N ARG A 357 -2.82 -18.32 -10.76
CA ARG A 357 -4.22 -18.77 -10.68
C ARG A 357 -4.77 -18.76 -9.25
N MET A 358 -3.97 -19.24 -8.28
CA MET A 358 -4.37 -19.20 -6.86
C MET A 358 -4.56 -17.79 -6.34
N LEU A 359 -3.75 -16.83 -6.78
CA LEU A 359 -3.87 -15.40 -6.41
C LEU A 359 -5.09 -14.76 -7.05
N ALA A 360 -5.41 -15.12 -8.29
CA ALA A 360 -6.55 -14.56 -9.02
C ALA A 360 -7.89 -14.81 -8.30
N VAL A 361 -8.07 -15.94 -7.60
CA VAL A 361 -9.31 -16.28 -6.90
C VAL A 361 -9.67 -15.23 -5.83
N PRO A 362 -8.87 -14.99 -4.79
CA PRO A 362 -9.20 -14.00 -3.78
C PRO A 362 -9.16 -12.57 -4.31
N MET A 363 -8.34 -12.25 -5.31
CA MET A 363 -8.33 -10.92 -5.93
C MET A 363 -9.62 -10.63 -6.70
N MET A 364 -10.15 -11.60 -7.45
CA MET A 364 -11.44 -11.48 -8.13
C MET A 364 -12.59 -11.32 -7.13
N LEU A 365 -12.59 -12.15 -6.07
CA LEU A 365 -13.58 -12.02 -5.00
C LEU A 365 -13.54 -10.64 -4.36
N CYS A 366 -12.36 -10.15 -3.96
CA CYS A 366 -12.22 -8.81 -3.40
C CYS A 366 -12.67 -7.72 -4.37
N ALA A 367 -12.33 -7.83 -5.67
CA ALA A 367 -12.76 -6.86 -6.66
C ALA A 367 -14.28 -6.76 -6.73
N VAL A 368 -14.99 -7.87 -6.84
CA VAL A 368 -16.46 -7.85 -6.95
C VAL A 368 -17.16 -7.44 -5.65
N LEU A 369 -16.59 -7.81 -4.48
CA LEU A 369 -17.06 -7.36 -3.17
C LEU A 369 -16.98 -5.83 -3.04
N PHE A 370 -15.81 -5.26 -3.36
CA PHE A 370 -15.60 -3.81 -3.27
C PHE A 370 -16.38 -3.04 -4.34
N ILE A 371 -16.64 -3.63 -5.51
CA ILE A 371 -17.51 -3.02 -6.52
C ILE A 371 -18.96 -2.99 -6.04
N ALA A 372 -19.49 -4.07 -5.49
CA ALA A 372 -20.87 -4.12 -5.02
C ALA A 372 -21.11 -3.21 -3.82
N LEU A 373 -20.14 -3.10 -2.92
CA LEU A 373 -20.20 -2.33 -1.68
C LEU A 373 -19.50 -0.97 -1.78
N ALA A 374 -19.20 -0.46 -2.99
CA ALA A 374 -18.35 0.70 -3.18
C ALA A 374 -18.87 1.96 -2.46
N GLY A 375 -20.14 2.29 -2.59
CA GLY A 375 -20.78 3.40 -1.90
C GLY A 375 -20.69 3.28 -0.37
N PRO A 376 -21.23 2.20 0.23
CA PRO A 376 -21.13 1.94 1.66
C PRO A 376 -19.68 1.95 2.20
N ILE A 377 -18.72 1.36 1.48
CA ILE A 377 -17.30 1.39 1.87
C ILE A 377 -16.78 2.83 1.92
N MET A 378 -17.05 3.62 0.87
CA MET A 378 -16.60 5.01 0.82
C MET A 378 -17.29 5.89 1.85
N TRP A 379 -18.53 5.56 2.25
CA TRP A 379 -19.23 6.24 3.34
C TRP A 379 -18.59 5.95 4.70
N VAL A 380 -18.23 4.70 4.95
CA VAL A 380 -17.57 4.28 6.21
C VAL A 380 -16.17 4.89 6.34
N ILE A 381 -15.41 4.96 5.24
CA ILE A 381 -14.05 5.54 5.23
C ILE A 381 -14.12 7.07 5.31
N GLY A 382 -15.10 7.69 4.64
CA GLY A 382 -15.22 9.13 4.46
C GLY A 382 -15.99 9.81 5.59
N GLY A 383 -15.31 10.19 6.67
CA GLY A 383 -15.89 11.06 7.70
C GLY A 383 -16.41 12.37 7.08
N GLY A 384 -17.54 12.88 7.59
CA GLY A 384 -18.15 14.12 7.10
C GLY A 384 -18.79 14.03 5.70
N THR A 385 -18.67 12.90 4.98
CA THR A 385 -19.30 12.70 3.67
C THR A 385 -20.74 12.19 3.85
N GLY A 386 -21.71 12.86 3.24
CA GLY A 386 -23.11 12.41 3.17
C GLY A 386 -23.30 11.28 2.15
N GLU A 387 -24.53 10.77 2.05
CA GLU A 387 -24.91 9.68 1.14
C GLU A 387 -24.58 10.02 -0.33
N ILE A 388 -25.01 11.19 -0.82
CA ILE A 388 -24.76 11.64 -2.20
C ILE A 388 -23.27 11.58 -2.53
N GLY A 389 -22.45 12.13 -1.66
CA GLY A 389 -21.00 12.12 -1.82
C GLY A 389 -20.40 10.71 -1.72
N ALA A 390 -20.90 9.87 -0.84
CA ALA A 390 -20.42 8.50 -0.71
C ALA A 390 -20.73 7.64 -1.95
N ARG A 391 -21.92 7.81 -2.54
CA ARG A 391 -22.29 7.16 -3.80
C ARG A 391 -21.39 7.63 -4.96
N ALA A 392 -21.15 8.93 -5.06
CA ALA A 392 -20.24 9.49 -6.06
C ALA A 392 -18.79 9.02 -5.84
N ASN A 393 -18.29 8.99 -4.60
CA ASN A 393 -16.99 8.43 -4.25
C ASN A 393 -16.86 6.94 -4.60
N GLY A 394 -17.96 6.20 -4.48
CA GLY A 394 -18.05 4.79 -4.86
C GLY A 394 -17.67 4.54 -6.33
N THR A 395 -18.02 5.46 -7.24
CA THR A 395 -17.68 5.32 -8.67
C THR A 395 -16.17 5.29 -8.91
N VAL A 396 -15.41 6.07 -8.13
CA VAL A 396 -13.94 6.10 -8.19
C VAL A 396 -13.34 4.78 -7.70
N LEU A 397 -13.90 4.24 -6.61
CA LEU A 397 -13.48 2.94 -6.08
C LEU A 397 -13.77 1.81 -7.08
N VAL A 398 -14.96 1.78 -7.69
CA VAL A 398 -15.31 0.84 -8.76
C VAL A 398 -14.28 0.89 -9.89
N ALA A 399 -13.94 2.09 -10.35
CA ALA A 399 -12.97 2.28 -11.42
C ALA A 399 -11.58 1.72 -11.09
N TYR A 400 -11.11 1.88 -9.86
CA TYR A 400 -9.86 1.26 -9.41
C TYR A 400 -9.96 -0.27 -9.29
N MET A 401 -11.08 -0.79 -8.78
CA MET A 401 -11.24 -2.24 -8.54
C MET A 401 -11.23 -3.07 -9.81
N LEU A 402 -11.61 -2.50 -10.96
CA LEU A 402 -11.48 -3.15 -12.27
C LEU A 402 -10.01 -3.51 -12.60
N GLY A 403 -9.05 -2.77 -12.05
CA GLY A 403 -7.62 -3.01 -12.21
C GLY A 403 -6.99 -3.98 -11.18
N LEU A 404 -7.73 -4.48 -10.18
CA LEU A 404 -7.14 -5.19 -9.04
C LEU A 404 -6.46 -6.51 -9.43
N VAL A 405 -7.11 -7.34 -10.23
CA VAL A 405 -6.56 -8.63 -10.68
C VAL A 405 -5.33 -8.44 -11.57
N PRO A 406 -5.35 -7.59 -12.61
CA PRO A 406 -4.17 -7.24 -13.39
C PRO A 406 -3.01 -6.70 -12.55
N PHE A 407 -3.30 -5.80 -11.61
CA PHE A 407 -2.29 -5.20 -10.73
C PHE A 407 -1.59 -6.24 -9.84
N ALA A 408 -2.36 -7.12 -9.20
CA ALA A 408 -1.83 -8.18 -8.35
C ALA A 408 -1.01 -9.21 -9.16
N SER A 409 -1.49 -9.58 -10.35
CA SER A 409 -0.78 -10.49 -11.25
C SER A 409 0.52 -9.90 -11.77
N LEU A 410 0.52 -8.60 -12.13
CA LEU A 410 1.72 -7.87 -12.54
C LEU A 410 2.76 -7.80 -11.39
N TYR A 411 2.31 -7.63 -10.15
CA TYR A 411 3.19 -7.66 -8.99
C TYR A 411 3.92 -9.01 -8.84
N LEU A 412 3.23 -10.13 -9.08
CA LEU A 412 3.84 -11.46 -9.09
C LEU A 412 4.85 -11.61 -10.25
N ILE A 413 4.50 -11.15 -11.47
CA ILE A 413 5.40 -11.17 -12.63
C ILE A 413 6.71 -10.43 -12.34
N LYS A 414 6.62 -9.22 -11.78
CA LYS A 414 7.80 -8.42 -11.39
C LYS A 414 8.71 -9.19 -10.44
N ARG A 415 8.17 -9.98 -9.51
CA ARG A 415 8.95 -10.81 -8.59
C ARG A 415 9.66 -11.96 -9.29
N VAL A 416 9.05 -12.57 -10.31
CA VAL A 416 9.75 -13.57 -11.11
C VAL A 416 10.98 -12.97 -11.77
N PHE A 417 10.89 -11.81 -12.40
CA PHE A 417 12.04 -11.14 -13.01
C PHE A 417 13.13 -10.78 -11.98
N TYR A 418 12.74 -10.33 -10.78
CA TYR A 418 13.71 -10.10 -9.70
C TYR A 418 14.42 -11.38 -9.24
N ALA A 419 13.77 -12.56 -9.31
CA ALA A 419 14.41 -13.84 -9.02
C ALA A 419 15.51 -14.21 -10.04
N TYR A 420 15.43 -13.67 -11.26
CA TYR A 420 16.45 -13.76 -12.31
C TYR A 420 17.36 -12.51 -12.36
N GLU A 421 17.39 -11.70 -11.30
CA GLU A 421 18.18 -10.46 -11.21
C GLU A 421 17.89 -9.43 -12.32
N ASP A 422 16.77 -9.56 -13.03
CA ASP A 422 16.31 -8.62 -14.05
C ASP A 422 15.39 -7.54 -13.43
N ALA A 423 15.93 -6.35 -13.23
CA ALA A 423 15.17 -5.17 -12.82
C ALA A 423 14.74 -4.27 -14.01
N ARG A 424 15.30 -4.52 -15.22
CA ARG A 424 14.94 -3.77 -16.43
C ARG A 424 13.52 -4.10 -16.89
N THR A 425 13.15 -5.37 -16.90
CA THR A 425 11.81 -5.80 -17.33
C THR A 425 10.71 -5.25 -16.43
N PRO A 426 10.78 -5.28 -15.08
CA PRO A 426 9.86 -4.58 -14.20
C PRO A 426 9.74 -3.07 -14.50
N PHE A 427 10.84 -2.38 -14.81
CA PHE A 427 10.80 -0.98 -15.24
C PHE A 427 10.00 -0.80 -16.54
N LEU A 428 10.26 -1.62 -17.56
CA LEU A 428 9.55 -1.56 -18.85
C LEU A 428 8.04 -1.82 -18.67
N THR A 429 7.65 -2.72 -17.77
CA THR A 429 6.21 -2.98 -17.47
C THR A 429 5.53 -1.82 -16.75
N GLN A 430 6.26 -0.85 -16.22
CA GLN A 430 5.68 0.36 -15.63
C GLN A 430 5.32 1.42 -16.68
N ILE A 431 5.96 1.38 -17.86
CA ILE A 431 5.77 2.38 -18.92
C ILE A 431 4.29 2.47 -19.37
N PRO A 432 3.58 1.36 -19.70
CA PRO A 432 2.22 1.47 -20.22
C PRO A 432 1.26 2.17 -19.27
N VAL A 433 1.28 1.83 -17.97
CA VAL A 433 0.37 2.47 -17.01
C VAL A 433 0.67 3.97 -16.91
N THR A 434 1.93 4.38 -16.92
CA THR A 434 2.33 5.79 -16.88
C THR A 434 1.91 6.54 -18.15
N VAL A 435 2.19 5.96 -19.32
CA VAL A 435 1.84 6.58 -20.61
C VAL A 435 0.32 6.71 -20.77
N ILE A 436 -0.44 5.67 -20.42
CA ILE A 436 -1.91 5.70 -20.49
C ILE A 436 -2.47 6.76 -19.53
N SER A 437 -1.95 6.84 -18.29
CA SER A 437 -2.38 7.87 -17.34
C SER A 437 -2.06 9.29 -17.84
N LEU A 438 -0.89 9.51 -18.46
CA LEU A 438 -0.52 10.80 -19.06
C LEU A 438 -1.40 11.14 -20.27
N ALA A 439 -1.64 10.17 -21.15
CA ALA A 439 -2.50 10.35 -22.33
C ALA A 439 -3.97 10.58 -21.96
N ALA A 440 -4.41 10.08 -20.82
CA ALA A 440 -5.76 10.30 -20.32
C ALA A 440 -6.00 11.75 -19.87
N ILE A 441 -4.96 12.52 -19.50
CA ILE A 441 -5.13 13.91 -19.03
C ILE A 441 -5.90 14.76 -20.03
N PRO A 442 -5.41 14.99 -21.26
CA PRO A 442 -6.13 15.83 -22.22
C PRO A 442 -7.50 15.27 -22.58
N VAL A 443 -7.64 13.95 -22.69
CA VAL A 443 -8.94 13.33 -22.98
C VAL A 443 -9.95 13.65 -21.88
N ILE A 444 -9.58 13.43 -20.61
CA ILE A 444 -10.49 13.67 -19.49
C ILE A 444 -10.81 15.17 -19.35
N LEU A 445 -9.79 16.03 -19.46
CA LEU A 445 -9.98 17.46 -19.30
C LEU A 445 -10.79 18.11 -20.42
N LEU A 446 -10.78 17.56 -21.64
CA LEU A 446 -11.45 18.14 -22.80
C LEU A 446 -12.81 17.51 -23.11
N THR A 447 -12.98 16.21 -22.85
CA THR A 447 -14.15 15.47 -23.35
C THR A 447 -15.03 14.83 -22.28
N VAL A 448 -14.52 14.64 -21.04
CA VAL A 448 -15.30 13.97 -19.99
C VAL A 448 -16.01 15.00 -19.12
N ASP A 449 -17.27 14.71 -18.78
CA ASP A 449 -18.00 15.50 -17.80
C ASP A 449 -17.25 15.54 -16.45
N PRO A 450 -17.11 16.70 -15.79
CA PRO A 450 -16.43 16.83 -14.51
C PRO A 450 -16.92 15.84 -13.44
N LEU A 451 -18.19 15.44 -13.48
CA LEU A 451 -18.77 14.43 -12.59
C LEU A 451 -18.01 13.09 -12.65
N TRP A 452 -17.54 12.69 -13.82
CA TRP A 452 -16.86 11.43 -14.08
C TRP A 452 -15.33 11.57 -14.18
N ALA A 453 -14.80 12.78 -14.09
CA ALA A 453 -13.37 13.05 -14.31
C ALA A 453 -12.47 12.19 -13.39
N THR A 454 -12.78 12.15 -12.10
CA THR A 454 -11.98 11.41 -11.11
C THR A 454 -12.13 9.89 -11.28
N ALA A 455 -13.34 9.41 -11.57
CA ALA A 455 -13.56 7.99 -11.86
C ALA A 455 -12.87 7.57 -13.17
N SER A 456 -12.90 8.41 -14.21
CA SER A 456 -12.18 8.17 -15.47
C SER A 456 -10.67 8.14 -15.29
N ALA A 457 -10.12 9.00 -14.43
CA ALA A 457 -8.70 8.99 -14.08
C ALA A 457 -8.27 7.69 -13.38
N ALA A 458 -9.09 7.21 -12.43
CA ALA A 458 -8.91 5.92 -11.78
C ALA A 458 -9.04 4.76 -12.78
N GLY A 459 -10.01 4.84 -13.70
CA GLY A 459 -10.23 3.88 -14.79
C GLY A 459 -9.05 3.82 -15.76
N ALA A 460 -8.47 4.96 -16.13
CA ALA A 460 -7.27 5.01 -16.96
C ALA A 460 -6.08 4.29 -16.30
N SER A 461 -5.89 4.47 -14.98
CA SER A 461 -4.89 3.72 -14.22
C SER A 461 -5.16 2.22 -14.22
N SER A 462 -6.43 1.80 -14.08
CA SER A 462 -6.83 0.39 -14.13
C SER A 462 -6.61 -0.23 -15.51
N PHE A 463 -6.95 0.49 -16.58
CA PHE A 463 -6.67 0.08 -17.96
C PHE A 463 -5.16 0.02 -18.21
N GLY A 464 -4.39 0.98 -17.69
CA GLY A 464 -2.93 0.96 -17.74
C GLY A 464 -2.33 -0.27 -17.05
N ASN A 465 -2.87 -0.66 -15.90
CA ASN A 465 -2.47 -1.89 -15.19
C ASN A 465 -2.80 -3.15 -16.02
N LEU A 466 -3.94 -3.18 -16.71
CA LEU A 466 -4.32 -4.28 -17.60
C LEU A 466 -3.31 -4.40 -18.76
N VAL A 467 -3.00 -3.31 -19.45
CA VAL A 467 -2.02 -3.30 -20.56
C VAL A 467 -0.63 -3.69 -20.05
N SER A 468 -0.22 -3.17 -18.90
CA SER A 468 1.06 -3.52 -18.26
C SER A 468 1.13 -5.01 -17.88
N TRP A 469 0.03 -5.58 -17.40
CA TRP A 469 -0.06 -7.02 -17.12
C TRP A 469 0.02 -7.88 -18.38
N LEU A 470 -0.68 -7.49 -19.45
CA LEU A 470 -0.57 -8.18 -20.75
C LEU A 470 0.85 -8.13 -21.30
N MET A 471 1.49 -6.96 -21.26
CA MET A 471 2.89 -6.77 -21.65
C MET A 471 3.83 -7.62 -20.78
N GLY A 472 3.65 -7.60 -19.46
CA GLY A 472 4.43 -8.42 -18.52
C GLY A 472 4.29 -9.91 -18.77
N THR A 473 3.08 -10.38 -19.06
CA THR A 473 2.80 -11.77 -19.44
C THR A 473 3.50 -12.15 -20.74
N TRP A 474 3.44 -11.27 -21.74
CA TRP A 474 4.17 -11.47 -23.01
C TRP A 474 5.68 -11.55 -22.79
N GLN A 475 6.26 -10.64 -22.00
CA GLN A 475 7.68 -10.64 -21.66
C GLN A 475 8.10 -11.91 -20.92
N LEU A 476 7.28 -12.35 -19.93
CA LEU A 476 7.54 -13.57 -19.18
C LEU A 476 7.54 -14.80 -20.09
N ARG A 477 6.59 -14.89 -21.02
CA ARG A 477 6.55 -15.98 -22.02
C ARG A 477 7.76 -15.96 -22.94
N ARG A 478 8.20 -14.77 -23.37
CA ARG A 478 9.43 -14.62 -24.17
C ARG A 478 10.66 -15.04 -23.37
N HIS A 479 10.72 -14.69 -22.10
CA HIS A 479 11.81 -15.09 -21.20
C HIS A 479 11.86 -16.60 -21.01
N ALA A 480 10.72 -17.26 -20.73
CA ALA A 480 10.62 -18.71 -20.61
C ALA A 480 11.14 -19.44 -21.88
N ARG A 481 10.73 -18.97 -23.08
CA ARG A 481 11.23 -19.52 -24.35
C ARG A 481 12.75 -19.36 -24.53
N ARG A 482 13.32 -18.24 -24.10
CA ARG A 482 14.78 -18.01 -24.14
C ARG A 482 15.54 -18.94 -23.22
N LEU A 483 14.93 -19.34 -22.12
CA LEU A 483 15.47 -20.33 -21.18
C LEU A 483 15.21 -21.78 -21.61
N GLY A 484 14.68 -22.03 -22.82
CA GLY A 484 14.38 -23.35 -23.33
C GLY A 484 13.21 -24.06 -22.62
N THR A 485 12.35 -23.31 -21.88
CA THR A 485 11.24 -23.90 -21.16
C THR A 485 9.89 -23.60 -21.82
N THR A 486 8.88 -24.43 -21.53
CA THR A 486 7.52 -24.19 -21.99
C THR A 486 6.91 -23.01 -21.21
N PRO A 487 6.44 -21.94 -21.90
CA PRO A 487 5.80 -20.82 -21.23
C PRO A 487 4.44 -21.25 -20.64
N PRO A 488 3.96 -20.57 -19.59
CA PRO A 488 2.63 -20.79 -19.03
C PRO A 488 1.54 -20.74 -20.12
N SER A 489 0.57 -21.65 -20.06
CA SER A 489 -0.48 -21.77 -21.06
C SER A 489 -1.50 -20.64 -20.96
N LEU A 490 -1.55 -19.75 -21.97
CA LEU A 490 -2.54 -18.64 -22.02
C LEU A 490 -3.98 -19.19 -22.05
N ALA A 491 -4.21 -20.28 -22.75
CA ALA A 491 -5.55 -20.87 -22.85
C ALA A 491 -6.05 -21.35 -21.47
N ARG A 492 -5.19 -21.99 -20.69
CA ARG A 492 -5.54 -22.46 -19.34
C ARG A 492 -5.73 -21.28 -18.38
N GLU A 493 -4.83 -20.31 -18.40
CA GLU A 493 -4.93 -19.11 -17.54
C GLU A 493 -6.15 -18.27 -17.91
N GLY A 494 -6.40 -18.04 -19.21
CA GLY A 494 -7.57 -17.33 -19.70
C GLY A 494 -8.88 -18.05 -19.37
N LEU A 495 -8.91 -19.39 -19.47
CA LEU A 495 -10.09 -20.17 -19.11
C LEU A 495 -10.41 -20.06 -17.60
N VAL A 496 -9.39 -20.12 -16.73
CA VAL A 496 -9.57 -19.96 -15.28
C VAL A 496 -10.07 -18.55 -14.97
N LEU A 497 -9.44 -17.52 -15.54
CA LEU A 497 -9.86 -16.13 -15.36
C LEU A 497 -11.27 -15.88 -15.89
N GLY A 498 -11.64 -16.43 -17.05
CA GLY A 498 -13.00 -16.34 -17.60
C GLY A 498 -14.04 -16.98 -16.68
N LYS A 499 -13.77 -18.18 -16.16
CA LYS A 499 -14.64 -18.85 -15.18
C LYS A 499 -14.75 -18.06 -13.87
N LEU A 500 -13.62 -17.48 -13.37
CA LEU A 500 -13.61 -16.63 -12.19
C LEU A 500 -14.42 -15.34 -12.41
N LEU A 501 -14.35 -14.76 -13.63
CA LEU A 501 -15.14 -13.60 -13.98
C LEU A 501 -16.65 -13.92 -13.95
N VAL A 502 -17.07 -15.08 -14.52
CA VAL A 502 -18.47 -15.52 -14.46
C VAL A 502 -18.93 -15.73 -13.02
N ALA A 503 -18.14 -16.44 -12.21
CA ALA A 503 -18.44 -16.61 -10.77
C ALA A 503 -18.51 -15.26 -10.03
N GLY A 504 -17.62 -14.33 -10.39
CA GLY A 504 -17.58 -12.97 -9.86
C GLY A 504 -18.84 -12.17 -10.24
N LEU A 505 -19.26 -12.23 -11.50
CA LEU A 505 -20.48 -11.54 -11.97
C LEU A 505 -21.74 -12.06 -11.26
N ILE A 506 -21.85 -13.38 -11.05
CA ILE A 506 -22.95 -13.97 -10.30
C ILE A 506 -22.95 -13.46 -8.84
N ALA A 507 -21.79 -13.46 -8.19
CA ALA A 507 -21.64 -12.96 -6.82
C ALA A 507 -21.91 -11.44 -6.74
N TRP A 508 -21.44 -10.68 -7.72
CA TRP A 508 -21.72 -9.24 -7.83
C TRP A 508 -23.22 -8.96 -8.00
N ALA A 509 -23.91 -9.67 -8.88
CA ALA A 509 -25.34 -9.50 -9.08
C ALA A 509 -26.14 -9.79 -7.80
N ALA A 510 -25.79 -10.85 -7.08
CA ALA A 510 -26.39 -11.16 -5.78
C ALA A 510 -26.12 -10.04 -4.74
N GLY A 511 -24.87 -9.55 -4.67
CA GLY A 511 -24.49 -8.47 -3.76
C GLY A 511 -25.15 -7.13 -4.11
N ALA A 512 -25.15 -6.75 -5.38
CA ALA A 512 -25.77 -5.53 -5.86
C ALA A 512 -27.29 -5.54 -5.62
N GLY A 513 -27.94 -6.70 -5.83
CA GLY A 513 -29.36 -6.89 -5.50
C GLY A 513 -29.65 -6.73 -4.01
N LEU A 514 -28.81 -7.29 -3.14
CA LEU A 514 -28.93 -7.12 -1.69
C LEU A 514 -28.68 -5.68 -1.24
N VAL A 515 -27.68 -5.01 -1.81
CA VAL A 515 -27.42 -3.59 -1.50
C VAL A 515 -28.59 -2.73 -1.94
N ALA A 516 -29.19 -2.98 -3.12
CA ALA A 516 -30.37 -2.25 -3.58
C ALA A 516 -31.62 -2.53 -2.71
N LEU A 517 -31.79 -3.78 -2.26
CA LEU A 517 -32.91 -4.17 -1.37
C LEU A 517 -32.80 -3.55 0.02
N LEU A 518 -31.58 -3.37 0.53
CA LEU A 518 -31.29 -2.89 1.88
C LEU A 518 -30.78 -1.43 1.85
N ASP A 519 -31.06 -0.69 0.78
CA ASP A 519 -30.48 0.63 0.54
C ASP A 519 -30.70 1.59 1.71
N ASP A 520 -31.94 1.79 2.15
CA ASP A 520 -32.27 2.68 3.26
C ASP A 520 -31.55 2.29 4.57
N LEU A 521 -31.37 0.97 4.79
CA LEU A 521 -30.66 0.48 5.97
C LEU A 521 -29.17 0.78 5.91
N PHE A 522 -28.56 0.70 4.72
CA PHE A 522 -27.13 1.02 4.56
C PHE A 522 -26.83 2.48 4.93
N TRP A 523 -27.76 3.40 4.63
CA TRP A 523 -27.56 4.84 4.88
C TRP A 523 -28.09 5.33 6.23
N SER A 524 -28.76 4.47 7.00
CA SER A 524 -29.31 4.83 8.32
C SER A 524 -28.22 5.18 9.33
N HIS A 525 -27.20 4.34 9.44
CA HIS A 525 -26.09 4.52 10.37
C HIS A 525 -24.81 3.82 9.88
N ARG A 526 -23.63 4.42 10.11
CA ARG A 526 -22.35 3.86 9.62
C ARG A 526 -22.01 2.50 10.20
N LEU A 527 -22.34 2.24 11.48
CA LEU A 527 -22.16 0.92 12.08
C LEU A 527 -23.06 -0.11 11.40
N THR A 528 -24.29 0.25 11.09
CA THR A 528 -25.23 -0.60 10.33
C THR A 528 -24.65 -0.92 8.96
N ALA A 529 -24.07 0.06 8.26
CA ALA A 529 -23.40 -0.17 6.97
C ALA A 529 -22.23 -1.16 7.07
N VAL A 530 -21.43 -1.11 8.15
CA VAL A 530 -20.35 -2.07 8.39
C VAL A 530 -20.91 -3.48 8.62
N LEU A 531 -21.93 -3.62 9.47
CA LEU A 531 -22.53 -4.92 9.78
C LEU A 531 -23.23 -5.53 8.57
N LEU A 532 -24.05 -4.75 7.87
CA LEU A 532 -24.70 -5.18 6.64
C LEU A 532 -23.68 -5.51 5.54
N GLY A 533 -22.64 -4.68 5.40
CA GLY A 533 -21.54 -4.93 4.47
C GLY A 533 -20.82 -6.26 4.76
N ALA A 534 -20.63 -6.60 6.04
CA ALA A 534 -20.08 -7.89 6.44
C ALA A 534 -21.02 -9.06 6.08
N VAL A 535 -22.32 -8.92 6.31
CA VAL A 535 -23.33 -9.95 5.97
C VAL A 535 -23.42 -10.14 4.46
N VAL A 536 -23.58 -9.05 3.69
CA VAL A 536 -23.61 -9.09 2.22
C VAL A 536 -22.31 -9.67 1.69
N GLY A 537 -21.16 -9.27 2.23
CA GLY A 537 -19.86 -9.80 1.85
C GLY A 537 -19.72 -11.31 2.11
N ALA A 538 -20.27 -11.81 3.24
CA ALA A 538 -20.31 -13.24 3.54
C ALA A 538 -21.19 -14.01 2.54
N ILE A 539 -22.38 -13.48 2.21
CA ILE A 539 -23.28 -14.06 1.21
C ILE A 539 -22.61 -14.09 -0.16
N MET A 540 -22.03 -12.97 -0.61
CA MET A 540 -21.31 -12.90 -1.87
C MET A 540 -20.14 -13.90 -1.92
N THR A 541 -19.41 -14.06 -0.83
CA THR A 541 -18.33 -15.05 -0.73
C THR A 541 -18.85 -16.47 -0.87
N ALA A 542 -19.96 -16.80 -0.25
CA ALA A 542 -20.61 -18.10 -0.37
C ALA A 542 -21.11 -18.36 -1.81
N VAL A 543 -21.75 -17.35 -2.43
CA VAL A 543 -22.21 -17.42 -3.83
C VAL A 543 -21.03 -17.59 -4.80
N PHE A 544 -19.94 -16.82 -4.62
CA PHE A 544 -18.73 -16.94 -5.41
C PHE A 544 -18.08 -18.33 -5.28
N ALA A 545 -17.99 -18.84 -4.07
CA ALA A 545 -17.44 -20.17 -3.80
C ALA A 545 -18.32 -21.26 -4.42
N GLY A 546 -19.64 -21.17 -4.28
CA GLY A 546 -20.62 -22.08 -4.89
C GLY A 546 -20.57 -22.06 -6.43
N ALA A 547 -20.58 -20.89 -7.05
CA ALA A 547 -20.43 -20.72 -8.50
C ALA A 547 -19.08 -21.27 -8.98
N GLY A 548 -17.98 -20.96 -8.28
CA GLY A 548 -16.67 -21.49 -8.61
C GLY A 548 -16.57 -23.03 -8.48
N TRP A 549 -17.27 -23.61 -7.50
CA TRP A 549 -17.38 -25.06 -7.35
C TRP A 549 -18.19 -25.70 -8.50
N LEU A 550 -19.32 -25.11 -8.87
CA LEU A 550 -20.15 -25.55 -10.00
C LEU A 550 -19.42 -25.46 -11.35
N LEU A 551 -18.68 -24.37 -11.58
CA LEU A 551 -17.84 -24.17 -12.77
C LEU A 551 -16.58 -25.05 -12.79
N LYS A 552 -16.41 -25.92 -11.78
CA LYS A 552 -15.28 -26.85 -11.62
C LYS A 552 -13.93 -26.14 -11.65
N ILE A 553 -13.82 -24.99 -10.96
CA ILE A 553 -12.54 -24.26 -10.81
C ILE A 553 -11.70 -24.98 -9.77
N SER A 554 -10.59 -25.59 -10.22
CA SER A 554 -9.69 -26.39 -9.35
C SER A 554 -9.12 -25.59 -8.18
N GLU A 555 -8.76 -24.33 -8.42
CA GLU A 555 -8.18 -23.40 -7.45
C GLU A 555 -9.19 -23.05 -6.32
N VAL A 556 -10.45 -22.84 -6.66
CA VAL A 556 -11.52 -22.62 -5.66
C VAL A 556 -11.72 -23.86 -4.79
N ARG A 557 -11.76 -25.05 -5.40
CA ARG A 557 -11.92 -26.32 -4.68
C ARG A 557 -10.73 -26.60 -3.74
N GLN A 558 -9.51 -26.27 -4.17
CA GLN A 558 -8.32 -26.38 -3.32
C GLN A 558 -8.40 -25.44 -2.11
N LEU A 559 -8.78 -24.18 -2.30
CA LEU A 559 -8.92 -23.20 -1.20
C LEU A 559 -10.00 -23.63 -0.20
N LEU A 560 -11.14 -24.10 -0.67
CA LEU A 560 -12.19 -24.67 0.20
C LEU A 560 -11.72 -25.91 0.97
N GLY A 561 -10.91 -26.75 0.35
CA GLY A 561 -10.30 -27.91 1.03
C GLY A 561 -9.26 -27.53 2.10
N TYR A 562 -8.55 -26.40 1.93
CA TYR A 562 -7.64 -25.87 2.96
C TYR A 562 -8.40 -25.28 4.15
N SER A 563 -9.45 -24.48 3.90
CA SER A 563 -10.27 -23.87 4.96
C SER A 563 -10.96 -24.94 5.82
N GLY A 564 -11.52 -25.99 5.21
CA GLY A 564 -12.12 -27.12 5.94
C GLY A 564 -11.11 -27.85 6.83
N ARG A 565 -9.87 -28.04 6.40
CA ARG A 565 -8.80 -28.65 7.22
C ARG A 565 -8.39 -27.78 8.41
N VAL A 566 -8.34 -26.45 8.23
CA VAL A 566 -8.03 -25.52 9.31
C VAL A 566 -9.14 -25.50 10.35
N VAL A 567 -10.39 -25.42 9.93
CA VAL A 567 -11.56 -25.46 10.83
C VAL A 567 -11.58 -26.78 11.63
N ASN A 568 -11.39 -27.93 10.96
CA ASN A 568 -11.34 -29.23 11.64
C ASN A 568 -10.17 -29.36 12.65
N ARG A 569 -9.04 -28.68 12.41
CA ARG A 569 -7.93 -28.65 13.38
C ARG A 569 -8.26 -27.77 14.60
N LEU A 570 -8.94 -26.67 14.41
CA LEU A 570 -9.34 -25.76 15.50
C LEU A 570 -10.43 -26.40 16.37
N THR A 571 -11.42 -27.05 15.77
CA THR A 571 -12.50 -27.74 16.49
C THR A 571 -12.01 -29.00 17.22
N ARG A 572 -11.00 -29.71 16.70
CA ARG A 572 -10.40 -30.87 17.38
C ARG A 572 -9.50 -30.48 18.57
N ARG A 573 -8.90 -29.28 18.57
CA ARG A 573 -8.11 -28.77 19.71
C ARG A 573 -8.98 -28.34 20.90
N GLY A 574 -10.28 -28.14 20.71
CA GLY A 574 -11.24 -27.75 21.78
C GLY A 574 -11.90 -28.94 22.47
N ARG A 575 -11.62 -30.19 22.13
CA ARG A 575 -12.13 -31.35 22.88
C ARG A 575 -11.11 -31.72 23.95
N PRO A 576 -11.47 -31.62 25.27
CA PRO A 576 -10.64 -32.17 26.33
C PRO A 576 -10.49 -33.66 26.11
N VAL A 577 -9.27 -34.17 26.22
CA VAL A 577 -8.99 -35.59 26.29
C VAL A 577 -9.60 -36.09 27.59
N THR A 578 -10.81 -36.62 27.55
CA THR A 578 -11.38 -37.40 28.66
C THR A 578 -10.63 -38.74 28.67
N SER A 579 -9.74 -38.88 29.62
CA SER A 579 -9.10 -40.12 30.02
C SER A 579 -10.09 -41.04 30.70
#